data_6eac2133557ec0681e1b8f6913fdddf1
#
_entry.id   6eac2133557ec0681e1b8f6913fdddf1
#
_cell.length_a   1.000
_cell.length_b   1.000
_cell.length_c   1.000
_cell.angle_alpha   90.00
_cell.angle_beta   90.00
_cell.angle_gamma   90.00
#
_symmetry.space_group_name_H-M   'P 1'
#
loop_
_entity.id
_entity.type
_entity.pdbx_description
1 polymer ?
#
loop_
_entity_poly.entity_id
_entity_poly.type
_entity_poly.pdbx_seq_one_letter_code
_entity_poly.pdbx_strand_id
1 'polypeptide(L)'
;MKRKTTSILAVIMSMTMLAGCGSEAQNPDSTGTASETAASAETEKGTADSGNKSISIAQSAPFSMGFGQAVMVYENAYYANNFYEPLVKYKDGEYIPCLATEWSVSDDGLTYTFKLREGVKFNDGTDFNAQAVKLYFDNMRPTLGASTNYGQLDMLTTEVTADDDCTVSFHLSRPYYNVLNDISMAMPRGILSPAAFNEDGSANDEYLMEHTPGTGPYMFESVNETATEYTFVRNPYYWGEAPDADSFTVRIIPETKVSAMKAGEADFIIGSENLDAASYLELSQSEGITGEVSDFDFVTEFLALNDDKPGLDDINVRTAIQMSLDKTAVAENIYSGLRTPADSVMPSDMPLCKYDTKTPGYNFDEAVKLLEDSSWTDSDGNGVRDKNGTELSYTITYPATGVYDDVILYYQQTMQELGIEIKTDPLDLMTFFDKVFSQADYDMTAYMSYWFPYDPYTFVANMYPSTDYTSSDGIYSTDPQLAKALATMTDDEAKELIKGLYTYDDNAKIQEIYTKALNSANESSVIIPLNYRNEYVVYNSEKIASYTFNSIPNHVDVAAIKLK
;
A
#
# COMPACT_ATOMS: atom_id res chain seq x y z
N MET A 1 -27.99 31.23 17.93
CA MET A 1 -27.81 30.21 18.99
C MET A 1 -26.50 29.51 18.69
N LYS A 2 -25.50 29.65 19.55
CA LYS A 2 -24.17 29.08 19.34
C LYS A 2 -24.23 27.57 19.54
N ARG A 3 -24.01 26.79 18.50
CA ARG A 3 -23.77 25.34 18.59
C ARG A 3 -22.32 25.11 19.04
N LYS A 4 -22.17 24.44 20.15
CA LYS A 4 -20.88 23.94 20.65
C LYS A 4 -20.49 22.74 19.78
N THR A 5 -19.43 22.89 19.04
CA THR A 5 -18.73 21.78 18.39
C THR A 5 -18.00 20.98 19.46
N THR A 6 -18.43 19.77 19.69
CA THR A 6 -17.71 18.81 20.53
C THR A 6 -16.75 18.08 19.59
N SER A 7 -15.48 18.43 19.68
CA SER A 7 -14.41 17.73 18.99
C SER A 7 -14.29 16.32 19.59
N ILE A 8 -14.61 15.31 18.80
CA ILE A 8 -14.26 13.92 19.12
C ILE A 8 -12.83 13.73 18.61
N LEU A 9 -11.92 13.57 19.56
CA LEU A 9 -10.53 13.22 19.32
C LEU A 9 -10.50 11.86 18.62
N ALA A 10 -10.03 11.84 17.37
CA ALA A 10 -9.54 10.63 16.75
C ALA A 10 -8.31 10.17 17.56
N VAL A 11 -8.32 8.95 18.03
CA VAL A 11 -7.19 8.35 18.73
C VAL A 11 -6.12 8.05 17.66
N ILE A 12 -5.26 9.04 17.43
CA ILE A 12 -3.99 8.79 16.74
C ILE A 12 -3.11 8.11 17.78
N MET A 13 -2.81 6.85 17.55
CA MET A 13 -1.86 6.10 18.38
C MET A 13 -0.52 6.81 18.38
N SER A 14 -0.16 7.35 19.53
CA SER A 14 1.09 8.00 19.82
C SER A 14 2.24 6.99 19.73
N MET A 15 3.07 7.08 18.70
CA MET A 15 4.44 6.58 18.79
C MET A 15 5.21 7.49 19.74
N THR A 16 5.51 7.01 20.94
CA THR A 16 6.43 7.67 21.86
C THR A 16 7.86 7.51 21.31
N MET A 17 8.35 8.55 20.65
CA MET A 17 9.78 8.72 20.46
C MET A 17 10.40 9.12 21.80
N LEU A 18 11.30 8.30 22.30
CA LEU A 18 12.24 8.71 23.34
C LEU A 18 13.25 9.71 22.75
N ALA A 19 12.99 10.98 22.98
CA ALA A 19 13.98 12.03 22.76
C ALA A 19 14.99 12.01 23.89
N GLY A 20 16.20 11.55 23.60
CA GLY A 20 17.36 11.72 24.48
C GLY A 20 17.85 13.17 24.44
N CYS A 21 17.77 13.85 25.58
CA CYS A 21 18.37 15.16 25.76
C CYS A 21 19.88 15.14 25.58
N GLY A 22 20.38 15.91 24.61
CA GLY A 22 21.77 16.32 24.55
C GLY A 22 22.06 17.50 25.49
N SER A 23 23.09 17.44 26.27
CA SER A 23 23.68 18.58 26.94
C SER A 23 25.12 18.78 26.49
N GLU A 24 25.45 20.06 26.37
CA GLU A 24 26.57 20.73 25.80
C GLU A 24 27.97 20.24 26.16
N ALA A 25 28.86 20.64 25.28
CA ALA A 25 30.32 20.56 25.21
C ALA A 25 31.10 20.98 26.46
N GLN A 26 32.24 20.33 26.65
CA GLN A 26 33.53 21.00 26.91
C GLN A 26 34.67 20.01 26.68
N ASN A 27 35.59 20.41 25.79
CA ASN A 27 36.95 19.85 25.65
C ASN A 27 37.86 20.45 26.75
N PRO A 28 38.85 19.75 27.30
CA PRO A 28 40.18 19.89 26.73
C PRO A 28 41.11 18.65 26.79
N ASP A 29 42.01 18.64 25.81
CA ASP A 29 43.34 18.03 25.73
C ASP A 29 43.87 17.13 26.85
N SER A 30 44.35 15.92 26.47
CA SER A 30 45.71 15.51 26.80
C SER A 30 46.12 14.23 26.04
N THR A 31 47.29 14.35 25.47
CA THR A 31 48.20 13.40 24.84
C THR A 31 48.48 12.14 25.65
N GLY A 32 48.54 10.96 24.95
CA GLY A 32 49.05 9.72 25.53
C GLY A 32 49.22 8.61 24.49
N THR A 33 50.43 8.42 24.17
CA THR A 33 51.22 7.52 23.35
C THR A 33 50.71 6.11 23.07
N ALA A 34 50.98 5.66 21.86
CA ALA A 34 50.81 4.35 21.24
C ALA A 34 51.38 3.15 22.02
N SER A 35 50.73 2.02 21.87
CA SER A 35 51.42 0.72 21.84
C SER A 35 50.66 -0.22 20.87
N GLU A 36 51.32 -0.51 19.78
CA GLU A 36 50.98 -1.57 18.82
C GLU A 36 51.11 -2.95 19.51
N THR A 37 50.11 -3.75 19.35
CA THR A 37 50.30 -5.21 19.41
C THR A 37 49.44 -5.83 18.28
N ALA A 38 50.12 -6.15 17.20
CA ALA A 38 49.57 -6.98 16.12
C ALA A 38 49.36 -8.41 16.63
N ALA A 39 48.13 -8.86 16.61
CA ALA A 39 47.80 -10.26 16.67
C ALA A 39 47.30 -10.70 15.29
N SER A 40 48.15 -11.48 14.61
CA SER A 40 47.84 -12.20 13.39
C SER A 40 46.73 -13.21 13.63
N ALA A 41 45.54 -13.02 13.05
CA ALA A 41 44.54 -14.06 12.93
C ALA A 41 44.86 -14.85 11.66
N GLU A 42 45.24 -16.11 11.86
CA GLU A 42 45.34 -17.12 10.82
C GLU A 42 43.95 -17.40 10.25
N THR A 43 43.84 -17.19 8.95
CA THR A 43 42.66 -17.54 8.14
C THR A 43 42.62 -19.07 8.03
N GLU A 44 41.81 -19.74 8.85
CA GLU A 44 41.43 -21.11 8.54
C GLU A 44 40.61 -21.14 7.27
N LYS A 45 41.17 -21.77 6.25
CA LYS A 45 40.43 -22.22 5.07
C LYS A 45 39.42 -23.27 5.51
N GLY A 46 38.19 -22.81 5.76
CA GLY A 46 37.04 -23.68 5.97
C GLY A 46 36.81 -24.56 4.76
N THR A 47 36.62 -25.81 5.01
CA THR A 47 36.14 -26.88 4.16
C THR A 47 34.93 -26.46 3.36
N ALA A 48 34.86 -26.90 2.10
CA ALA A 48 33.72 -26.70 1.19
C ALA A 48 32.41 -27.07 1.90
N ASP A 49 31.63 -26.04 2.17
CA ASP A 49 30.29 -26.11 2.75
C ASP A 49 29.34 -26.66 1.67
N SER A 50 28.59 -27.67 2.02
CA SER A 50 27.43 -28.13 1.26
C SER A 50 26.37 -27.03 1.36
N GLY A 51 26.43 -26.12 0.37
CA GLY A 51 25.83 -24.82 0.28
C GLY A 51 24.53 -24.59 1.03
N ASN A 52 24.60 -23.85 2.13
CA ASN A 52 23.45 -23.16 2.69
C ASN A 52 22.95 -22.12 1.65
N LYS A 53 21.79 -22.37 1.10
CA LYS A 53 21.17 -21.52 0.08
C LYS A 53 20.50 -20.33 0.76
N SER A 54 21.23 -19.26 1.02
CA SER A 54 20.71 -18.04 1.64
C SER A 54 20.55 -16.90 0.62
N ILE A 55 19.59 -16.00 0.83
CA ILE A 55 19.35 -14.81 0.02
C ILE A 55 19.48 -13.56 0.90
N SER A 56 20.18 -12.55 0.40
CA SER A 56 20.28 -11.23 1.02
C SER A 56 19.37 -10.25 0.28
N ILE A 57 18.38 -9.68 0.98
CA ILE A 57 17.40 -8.74 0.42
C ILE A 57 17.68 -7.35 1.00
N ALA A 58 17.90 -6.34 0.15
CA ALA A 58 18.13 -4.98 0.60
C ALA A 58 16.87 -4.13 0.49
N GLN A 59 16.61 -3.32 1.52
CA GLN A 59 15.52 -2.34 1.55
C GLN A 59 15.94 -1.02 2.20
N SER A 60 15.15 0.04 1.96
CA SER A 60 15.37 1.37 2.53
C SER A 60 14.73 1.54 3.90
N ALA A 61 13.46 1.15 4.00
CA ALA A 61 12.67 1.32 5.20
C ALA A 61 13.17 0.43 6.35
N PRO A 62 13.09 0.89 7.60
CA PRO A 62 13.35 0.05 8.75
C PRO A 62 12.44 -1.19 8.74
N PHE A 63 12.96 -2.30 9.24
CA PHE A 63 12.14 -3.47 9.55
C PHE A 63 11.91 -3.52 11.05
N SER A 64 10.73 -3.90 11.49
CA SER A 64 10.41 -4.04 12.91
C SER A 64 9.76 -5.38 13.20
N MET A 65 10.02 -5.92 14.38
CA MET A 65 9.36 -7.09 14.93
C MET A 65 8.18 -6.66 15.81
N GLY A 66 7.44 -7.61 16.33
CA GLY A 66 6.33 -7.37 17.25
C GLY A 66 4.96 -7.40 16.58
N PHE A 67 3.94 -7.07 17.36
CA PHE A 67 2.55 -7.13 16.90
C PHE A 67 2.29 -6.22 15.68
N GLY A 68 2.90 -5.06 15.65
CA GLY A 68 2.80 -4.15 14.51
C GLY A 68 3.21 -4.79 13.19
N GLN A 69 4.25 -5.64 13.17
CA GLN A 69 4.68 -6.36 11.97
C GLN A 69 3.59 -7.26 11.42
N ALA A 70 2.92 -7.99 12.30
CA ALA A 70 1.88 -8.93 11.89
C ALA A 70 0.62 -8.25 11.39
N VAL A 71 0.38 -6.97 11.78
CA VAL A 71 -0.96 -6.43 11.76
C VAL A 71 -1.10 -5.01 11.23
N MET A 72 -0.13 -4.11 11.44
CA MET A 72 -0.35 -2.67 11.28
C MET A 72 0.74 -1.88 10.56
N VAL A 73 1.92 -2.43 10.31
CA VAL A 73 3.05 -1.66 9.77
C VAL A 73 3.21 -1.94 8.29
N TYR A 74 2.90 -0.96 7.46
CA TYR A 74 2.92 -1.09 6.00
C TYR A 74 4.28 -1.53 5.44
N GLU A 75 5.39 -1.02 5.99
CA GLU A 75 6.74 -1.35 5.53
C GLU A 75 7.11 -2.83 5.80
N ASN A 76 6.43 -3.47 6.74
CA ASN A 76 6.62 -4.89 7.05
C ASN A 76 5.65 -5.79 6.27
N ALA A 77 4.61 -5.24 5.68
CA ALA A 77 3.65 -5.98 4.87
C ALA A 77 4.34 -6.74 3.73
N TYR A 78 5.44 -6.19 3.21
CA TYR A 78 6.22 -6.82 2.14
C TYR A 78 6.60 -8.27 2.42
N TYR A 79 6.82 -8.66 3.67
CA TYR A 79 7.29 -10.00 4.04
C TYR A 79 6.27 -10.83 4.81
N ALA A 80 5.12 -10.27 5.20
CA ALA A 80 4.15 -10.94 6.07
C ALA A 80 3.70 -12.30 5.53
N ASN A 81 3.54 -12.44 4.20
CA ASN A 81 3.16 -13.68 3.54
C ASN A 81 4.18 -14.82 3.66
N ASN A 82 5.44 -14.52 4.05
CA ASN A 82 6.45 -15.54 4.33
C ASN A 82 6.29 -16.16 5.71
N PHE A 83 5.59 -15.49 6.63
CA PHE A 83 5.44 -15.90 8.02
C PHE A 83 4.01 -16.31 8.34
N TYR A 84 3.03 -15.54 7.84
CA TYR A 84 1.63 -15.66 8.20
C TYR A 84 0.79 -16.00 6.97
N GLU A 85 -0.02 -17.03 7.08
CA GLU A 85 -0.91 -17.42 5.98
C GLU A 85 -2.36 -17.12 6.32
N PRO A 86 -3.13 -16.59 5.35
CA PRO A 86 -4.57 -16.37 5.48
C PRO A 86 -5.37 -17.66 5.25
N LEU A 87 -6.67 -17.62 5.47
CA LEU A 87 -7.54 -18.75 5.19
C LEU A 87 -7.62 -19.07 3.68
N VAL A 88 -7.68 -18.05 2.85
CA VAL A 88 -7.66 -18.16 1.38
C VAL A 88 -6.59 -17.23 0.81
N LYS A 89 -6.12 -17.47 -0.41
CA LYS A 89 -5.21 -16.57 -1.14
C LYS A 89 -5.91 -16.05 -2.38
N TYR A 90 -5.60 -14.81 -2.78
CA TYR A 90 -5.96 -14.27 -4.08
C TYR A 90 -4.83 -14.53 -5.05
N LYS A 91 -5.12 -15.13 -6.21
CA LYS A 91 -4.14 -15.43 -7.23
C LYS A 91 -4.78 -15.45 -8.62
N ASP A 92 -4.19 -14.74 -9.56
CA ASP A 92 -4.59 -14.73 -10.98
C ASP A 92 -6.10 -14.42 -11.19
N GLY A 93 -6.66 -13.54 -10.36
CA GLY A 93 -8.08 -13.14 -10.44
C GLY A 93 -9.04 -14.03 -9.67
N GLU A 94 -8.56 -15.05 -8.96
CA GLU A 94 -9.40 -16.01 -8.24
C GLU A 94 -8.98 -16.18 -6.77
N TYR A 95 -9.94 -16.49 -5.90
CA TYR A 95 -9.65 -16.93 -4.53
C TYR A 95 -9.39 -18.42 -4.50
N ILE A 96 -8.21 -18.81 -4.01
CA ILE A 96 -7.78 -20.20 -3.97
C ILE A 96 -7.57 -20.67 -2.52
N PRO A 97 -7.70 -21.99 -2.25
CA PRO A 97 -7.45 -22.58 -0.94
C PRO A 97 -6.06 -22.28 -0.38
N CYS A 98 -5.99 -21.92 0.92
CA CYS A 98 -4.75 -21.84 1.69
C CYS A 98 -4.90 -22.60 3.01
N LEU A 99 -5.09 -21.94 4.16
CA LEU A 99 -5.38 -22.61 5.43
C LEU A 99 -6.81 -23.14 5.50
N ALA A 100 -7.73 -22.61 4.70
CA ALA A 100 -9.02 -23.24 4.41
C ALA A 100 -8.94 -24.01 3.08
N THR A 101 -9.60 -25.17 3.03
CA THR A 101 -9.70 -26.02 1.82
C THR A 101 -10.96 -25.77 1.04
N GLU A 102 -12.03 -25.35 1.72
CA GLU A 102 -13.36 -25.07 1.17
C GLU A 102 -14.01 -23.95 1.98
N TRP A 103 -14.95 -23.25 1.37
CA TRP A 103 -15.80 -22.26 2.04
C TRP A 103 -17.19 -22.20 1.41
N SER A 104 -18.14 -21.70 2.18
CA SER A 104 -19.51 -21.48 1.76
C SER A 104 -20.09 -20.25 2.43
N VAL A 105 -21.13 -19.68 1.83
CA VAL A 105 -21.90 -18.57 2.38
C VAL A 105 -23.36 -19.01 2.55
N SER A 106 -24.01 -18.58 3.62
CA SER A 106 -25.44 -18.84 3.85
C SER A 106 -26.32 -18.07 2.85
N ASP A 107 -27.54 -18.54 2.61
CA ASP A 107 -28.48 -17.95 1.65
C ASP A 107 -28.81 -16.47 1.93
N ASP A 108 -28.68 -16.03 3.18
CA ASP A 108 -28.89 -14.64 3.60
C ASP A 108 -27.61 -13.78 3.54
N GLY A 109 -26.47 -14.38 3.15
CA GLY A 109 -25.19 -13.68 3.05
C GLY A 109 -24.56 -13.30 4.40
N LEU A 110 -25.10 -13.79 5.52
CA LEU A 110 -24.68 -13.38 6.86
C LEU A 110 -23.67 -14.31 7.52
N THR A 111 -23.46 -15.52 7.01
CA THR A 111 -22.54 -16.48 7.60
C THR A 111 -21.60 -17.04 6.54
N TYR A 112 -20.31 -16.84 6.75
CA TYR A 112 -19.25 -17.46 5.95
C TYR A 112 -18.60 -18.57 6.74
N THR A 113 -18.65 -19.80 6.23
CA THR A 113 -18.11 -20.99 6.87
C THR A 113 -16.90 -21.50 6.09
N PHE A 114 -15.79 -21.74 6.78
CA PHE A 114 -14.54 -22.23 6.21
C PHE A 114 -14.20 -23.60 6.79
N LYS A 115 -13.85 -24.55 5.92
CA LYS A 115 -13.28 -25.83 6.27
C LYS A 115 -11.75 -25.71 6.31
N LEU A 116 -11.15 -25.94 7.45
CA LEU A 116 -9.72 -25.76 7.66
C LEU A 116 -8.92 -26.99 7.20
N ARG A 117 -7.69 -26.74 6.82
CA ARG A 117 -6.72 -27.79 6.49
C ARG A 117 -6.30 -28.52 7.75
N GLU A 118 -6.37 -29.86 7.73
CA GLU A 118 -5.96 -30.70 8.85
C GLU A 118 -4.43 -30.90 8.88
N GLY A 119 -3.87 -31.07 10.08
CA GLY A 119 -2.46 -31.44 10.30
C GLY A 119 -1.47 -30.28 10.10
N VAL A 120 -1.94 -29.05 9.90
CA VAL A 120 -1.09 -27.86 9.85
C VAL A 120 -0.61 -27.51 11.27
N LYS A 121 0.65 -27.06 11.37
CA LYS A 121 1.22 -26.56 12.61
C LYS A 121 1.77 -25.14 12.43
N PHE A 122 1.70 -24.37 13.49
CA PHE A 122 2.48 -23.15 13.60
C PHE A 122 3.97 -23.47 13.74
N ASN A 123 4.84 -22.51 13.48
CA ASN A 123 6.28 -22.70 13.55
C ASN A 123 6.83 -22.90 14.98
N ASP A 124 6.00 -22.64 16.00
CA ASP A 124 6.28 -22.99 17.40
C ASP A 124 5.89 -24.45 17.75
N GLY A 125 5.35 -25.20 16.78
CA GLY A 125 4.92 -26.58 16.89
C GLY A 125 3.49 -26.79 17.41
N THR A 126 2.75 -25.72 17.76
CA THR A 126 1.34 -25.83 18.14
C THR A 126 0.46 -26.17 16.94
N ASP A 127 -0.67 -26.83 17.19
CA ASP A 127 -1.58 -27.24 16.13
C ASP A 127 -2.44 -26.06 15.67
N PHE A 128 -2.55 -25.89 14.35
CA PHE A 128 -3.51 -24.98 13.73
C PHE A 128 -4.89 -25.65 13.71
N ASN A 129 -5.90 -24.96 14.21
CA ASN A 129 -7.29 -25.43 14.25
C ASN A 129 -8.28 -24.25 14.32
N ALA A 130 -9.58 -24.53 14.32
CA ALA A 130 -10.62 -23.52 14.36
C ALA A 130 -10.58 -22.64 15.63
N GLN A 131 -10.14 -23.20 16.75
CA GLN A 131 -10.01 -22.44 17.99
C GLN A 131 -8.88 -21.41 17.91
N ALA A 132 -7.77 -21.73 17.23
CA ALA A 132 -6.68 -20.77 17.00
C ALA A 132 -7.14 -19.64 16.07
N VAL A 133 -7.90 -19.94 15.02
CA VAL A 133 -8.50 -18.93 14.13
C VAL A 133 -9.44 -18.02 14.90
N LYS A 134 -10.35 -18.60 15.68
CA LYS A 134 -11.28 -17.83 16.52
C LYS A 134 -10.52 -16.92 17.49
N LEU A 135 -9.54 -17.45 18.21
CA LEU A 135 -8.71 -16.68 19.16
C LEU A 135 -8.05 -15.48 18.45
N TYR A 136 -7.48 -15.71 17.28
CA TYR A 136 -6.86 -14.67 16.49
C TYR A 136 -7.84 -13.54 16.18
N PHE A 137 -8.98 -13.86 15.56
CA PHE A 137 -9.96 -12.84 15.15
C PHE A 137 -10.64 -12.15 16.35
N ASP A 138 -10.90 -12.85 17.44
CA ASP A 138 -11.48 -12.24 18.64
C ASP A 138 -10.58 -11.16 19.26
N ASN A 139 -9.25 -11.35 19.15
CA ASN A 139 -8.27 -10.40 19.70
C ASN A 139 -7.86 -9.32 18.69
N MET A 140 -7.89 -9.63 17.38
CA MET A 140 -7.52 -8.69 16.33
C MET A 140 -8.63 -7.68 15.98
N ARG A 141 -9.86 -8.14 15.92
CA ARG A 141 -11.00 -7.30 15.54
C ARG A 141 -11.13 -6.01 16.36
N PRO A 142 -11.01 -6.01 17.71
CA PRO A 142 -11.06 -4.77 18.48
C PRO A 142 -9.97 -3.76 18.09
N THR A 143 -8.81 -4.24 17.64
CA THR A 143 -7.70 -3.39 17.23
C THR A 143 -7.92 -2.79 15.84
N LEU A 144 -8.45 -3.56 14.90
CA LEU A 144 -8.63 -3.17 13.50
C LEU A 144 -10.00 -2.58 13.18
N GLY A 145 -11.01 -2.87 14.00
CA GLY A 145 -12.42 -2.59 13.71
C GLY A 145 -12.79 -1.13 13.46
N ALA A 146 -11.93 -0.18 13.83
CA ALA A 146 -12.12 1.24 13.51
C ALA A 146 -11.40 1.65 12.21
N SER A 147 -10.59 0.78 11.62
CA SER A 147 -9.83 1.06 10.40
C SER A 147 -10.49 0.41 9.19
N THR A 148 -10.89 1.23 8.22
CA THR A 148 -11.39 0.75 6.92
C THR A 148 -10.28 0.37 5.94
N ASN A 149 -9.02 0.62 6.28
CA ASN A 149 -7.87 0.39 5.40
C ASN A 149 -7.67 -1.09 5.04
N TYR A 150 -8.23 -2.01 5.83
CA TYR A 150 -8.12 -3.46 5.63
C TYR A 150 -9.45 -4.12 5.28
N GLY A 151 -10.36 -3.38 4.66
CA GLY A 151 -11.71 -3.82 4.39
C GLY A 151 -12.65 -3.67 5.60
N GLN A 152 -13.80 -4.31 5.56
CA GLN A 152 -14.83 -4.12 6.59
C GLN A 152 -15.18 -5.39 7.37
N LEU A 153 -14.49 -6.49 7.10
CA LEU A 153 -14.77 -7.77 7.75
C LEU A 153 -14.82 -7.67 9.28
N ASP A 154 -13.83 -6.97 9.88
CA ASP A 154 -13.74 -6.87 11.35
C ASP A 154 -14.89 -6.08 11.95
N MET A 155 -15.31 -5.01 11.29
CA MET A 155 -16.42 -4.17 11.74
C MET A 155 -17.77 -4.87 11.60
N LEU A 156 -17.93 -5.63 10.52
CA LEU A 156 -19.19 -6.31 10.21
C LEU A 156 -19.35 -7.64 10.94
N THR A 157 -18.25 -8.29 11.34
CA THR A 157 -18.29 -9.55 12.06
C THR A 157 -18.81 -9.33 13.49
N THR A 158 -19.94 -9.93 13.79
CA THR A 158 -20.55 -9.94 15.13
C THR A 158 -19.92 -11.01 16.02
N GLU A 159 -19.61 -12.17 15.45
CA GLU A 159 -19.05 -13.32 16.13
C GLU A 159 -18.23 -14.18 15.18
N VAL A 160 -17.16 -14.81 15.69
CA VAL A 160 -16.46 -15.93 15.04
C VAL A 160 -16.66 -17.16 15.89
N THR A 161 -17.14 -18.27 15.30
CA THR A 161 -17.38 -19.53 16.00
C THR A 161 -16.41 -20.61 15.50
N ALA A 162 -15.86 -21.39 16.41
CA ALA A 162 -15.22 -22.66 16.11
C ALA A 162 -16.30 -23.75 16.22
N ASP A 163 -16.85 -24.16 15.09
CA ASP A 163 -18.01 -25.07 15.04
C ASP A 163 -17.59 -26.51 15.38
N ASP A 164 -16.37 -26.86 14.97
CA ASP A 164 -15.63 -28.07 15.35
C ASP A 164 -14.11 -27.76 15.22
N ASP A 165 -13.23 -28.75 15.37
CA ASP A 165 -11.77 -28.56 15.32
C ASP A 165 -11.28 -28.04 13.96
N CYS A 166 -12.02 -28.29 12.86
CA CYS A 166 -11.64 -27.96 11.48
C CYS A 166 -12.66 -27.08 10.78
N THR A 167 -13.62 -26.49 11.51
CA THR A 167 -14.65 -25.62 10.92
C THR A 167 -14.77 -24.33 11.69
N VAL A 168 -14.63 -23.20 10.99
CA VAL A 168 -14.81 -21.87 11.56
C VAL A 168 -15.86 -21.08 10.76
N SER A 169 -16.75 -20.38 11.47
CA SER A 169 -17.77 -19.53 10.85
C SER A 169 -17.65 -18.08 11.32
N PHE A 170 -17.80 -17.16 10.36
CA PHE A 170 -17.88 -15.72 10.58
C PHE A 170 -19.32 -15.28 10.42
N HIS A 171 -19.90 -14.68 11.47
CA HIS A 171 -21.26 -14.16 11.48
C HIS A 171 -21.22 -12.64 11.31
N LEU A 172 -21.90 -12.13 10.28
CA LEU A 172 -21.91 -10.72 9.92
C LEU A 172 -23.19 -10.03 10.36
N SER A 173 -23.11 -8.74 10.66
CA SER A 173 -24.27 -7.88 10.97
C SER A 173 -25.12 -7.55 9.74
N ARG A 174 -24.53 -7.67 8.53
CA ARG A 174 -25.17 -7.48 7.22
C ARG A 174 -24.39 -8.22 6.15
N PRO A 175 -25.00 -8.49 4.97
CA PRO A 175 -24.27 -9.07 3.84
C PRO A 175 -23.08 -8.19 3.42
N TYR A 176 -21.99 -8.84 3.07
CA TYR A 176 -20.77 -8.19 2.60
C TYR A 176 -20.08 -9.07 1.56
N TYR A 177 -20.09 -8.63 0.31
CA TYR A 177 -19.60 -9.45 -0.81
C TYR A 177 -18.08 -9.63 -0.80
N ASN A 178 -17.33 -8.72 -0.15
CA ASN A 178 -15.86 -8.66 -0.23
C ASN A 178 -15.12 -9.44 0.87
N VAL A 179 -15.83 -10.33 1.60
CA VAL A 179 -15.25 -11.14 2.70
C VAL A 179 -14.02 -11.92 2.25
N LEU A 180 -14.07 -12.52 1.05
CA LEU A 180 -12.96 -13.34 0.56
C LEU A 180 -11.72 -12.49 0.25
N ASN A 181 -11.90 -11.25 -0.25
CA ASN A 181 -10.80 -10.33 -0.44
C ASN A 181 -10.15 -9.95 0.90
N ASP A 182 -10.97 -9.52 1.86
CA ASP A 182 -10.47 -9.11 3.17
C ASP A 182 -9.70 -10.25 3.86
N ILE A 183 -10.23 -11.49 3.77
CA ILE A 183 -9.64 -12.66 4.43
C ILE A 183 -8.45 -13.27 3.66
N SER A 184 -8.19 -12.81 2.43
CA SER A 184 -7.08 -13.29 1.61
C SER A 184 -5.75 -12.59 1.88
N MET A 185 -5.78 -11.51 2.62
CA MET A 185 -4.59 -10.71 2.93
C MET A 185 -3.75 -11.38 4.02
N ALA A 186 -2.45 -11.56 3.78
CA ALA A 186 -1.53 -12.09 4.80
C ALA A 186 -1.37 -11.13 5.97
N MET A 187 -1.48 -9.83 5.73
CA MET A 187 -1.54 -8.80 6.75
C MET A 187 -2.84 -7.98 6.53
N PRO A 188 -3.71 -7.89 7.51
CA PRO A 188 -3.66 -8.37 8.89
C PRO A 188 -4.41 -9.71 9.12
N ARG A 189 -4.63 -10.54 8.11
CA ARG A 189 -5.47 -11.75 8.22
C ARG A 189 -4.70 -13.07 8.25
N GLY A 190 -3.37 -13.02 8.18
CA GLY A 190 -2.54 -14.21 8.41
C GLY A 190 -2.62 -14.64 9.86
N ILE A 191 -2.93 -15.91 10.07
CA ILE A 191 -3.24 -16.44 11.41
C ILE A 191 -1.98 -16.58 12.25
N LEU A 192 -2.01 -16.01 13.46
CA LEU A 192 -0.94 -16.16 14.45
C LEU A 192 -1.25 -17.32 15.40
N SER A 193 -0.16 -17.97 15.89
CA SER A 193 -0.25 -18.97 16.95
C SER A 193 -0.89 -18.38 18.22
N PRO A 194 -1.60 -19.19 19.01
CA PRO A 194 -2.09 -18.79 20.32
C PRO A 194 -1.02 -18.21 21.26
N ALA A 195 0.27 -18.58 21.09
CA ALA A 195 1.38 -18.02 21.86
C ALA A 195 1.60 -16.50 21.62
N ALA A 196 1.06 -15.96 20.53
CA ALA A 196 1.09 -14.52 20.23
C ALA A 196 0.22 -13.67 21.17
N PHE A 197 -0.60 -14.30 22.02
CA PHE A 197 -1.56 -13.62 22.89
C PHE A 197 -1.36 -14.01 24.36
N ASN A 198 -1.57 -13.04 25.23
CA ASN A 198 -1.65 -13.23 26.67
C ASN A 198 -3.00 -13.87 27.07
N GLU A 199 -3.12 -14.32 28.33
CA GLU A 199 -4.37 -14.92 28.85
C GLU A 199 -5.58 -13.96 28.79
N ASP A 200 -5.35 -12.65 28.81
CA ASP A 200 -6.39 -11.61 28.69
C ASP A 200 -6.73 -11.25 27.24
N GLY A 201 -6.09 -11.91 26.27
CA GLY A 201 -6.29 -11.68 24.85
C GLY A 201 -5.46 -10.53 24.26
N SER A 202 -4.70 -9.80 25.06
CA SER A 202 -3.79 -8.78 24.54
C SER A 202 -2.61 -9.42 23.78
N ALA A 203 -2.01 -8.67 22.86
CA ALA A 203 -0.81 -9.13 22.17
C ALA A 203 0.34 -9.38 23.16
N ASN A 204 1.04 -10.49 22.99
CA ASN A 204 2.25 -10.82 23.72
C ASN A 204 3.46 -10.20 23.01
N ASP A 205 3.65 -8.88 23.17
CA ASP A 205 4.70 -8.15 22.47
C ASP A 205 6.10 -8.66 22.77
N GLU A 206 6.38 -9.13 24.01
CA GLU A 206 7.68 -9.71 24.36
C GLU A 206 7.98 -10.94 23.49
N TYR A 207 7.00 -11.82 23.33
CA TYR A 207 7.14 -13.00 22.48
C TYR A 207 7.25 -12.62 20.99
N LEU A 208 6.42 -11.69 20.52
CA LEU A 208 6.38 -11.27 19.12
C LEU A 208 7.61 -10.46 18.69
N MET A 209 8.36 -9.85 19.61
CA MET A 209 9.64 -9.21 19.31
C MET A 209 10.74 -10.21 18.94
N GLU A 210 10.60 -11.46 19.33
CA GLU A 210 11.59 -12.53 19.12
C GLU A 210 11.07 -13.67 18.23
N HIS A 211 9.80 -13.60 17.76
CA HIS A 211 9.17 -14.67 17.00
C HIS A 211 8.23 -14.13 15.92
N THR A 212 8.08 -14.91 14.85
CA THR A 212 7.04 -14.74 13.83
C THR A 212 6.11 -15.95 13.83
N PRO A 213 5.22 -16.09 14.84
CA PRO A 213 4.52 -17.34 15.13
C PRO A 213 3.36 -17.60 14.18
N GLY A 214 3.65 -17.98 12.94
CA GLY A 214 2.69 -18.29 11.89
C GLY A 214 2.88 -19.67 11.28
N THR A 215 2.13 -19.95 10.22
CA THR A 215 2.17 -21.22 9.49
C THR A 215 3.00 -21.15 8.21
N GLY A 216 3.52 -19.98 7.87
CA GLY A 216 4.22 -19.71 6.61
C GLY A 216 5.57 -20.46 6.46
N PRO A 217 6.19 -20.38 5.28
CA PRO A 217 7.39 -21.14 4.92
C PRO A 217 8.66 -20.76 5.70
N TYR A 218 8.68 -19.55 6.30
CA TYR A 218 9.84 -19.06 7.05
C TYR A 218 9.45 -18.60 8.45
N MET A 219 10.45 -18.52 9.32
CA MET A 219 10.34 -18.01 10.68
C MET A 219 11.55 -17.16 11.05
N PHE A 220 11.38 -16.24 11.98
CA PHE A 220 12.45 -15.41 12.49
C PHE A 220 13.51 -16.27 13.22
N GLU A 221 14.79 -15.95 12.98
CA GLU A 221 15.92 -16.58 13.66
C GLU A 221 16.69 -15.59 14.52
N SER A 222 17.08 -14.44 13.95
CA SER A 222 17.92 -13.48 14.67
C SER A 222 17.91 -12.09 14.05
N VAL A 223 18.32 -11.11 14.84
CA VAL A 223 18.62 -9.74 14.43
C VAL A 223 20.00 -9.36 14.94
N ASN A 224 20.76 -8.59 14.15
CA ASN A 224 22.06 -8.09 14.59
C ASN A 224 21.92 -6.97 15.65
N GLU A 225 23.02 -6.65 16.37
CA GLU A 225 23.02 -5.66 17.47
C GLU A 225 22.57 -4.25 17.04
N THR A 226 22.70 -3.91 15.76
CA THR A 226 22.32 -2.60 15.22
C THR A 226 20.90 -2.58 14.65
N ALA A 227 20.17 -3.69 14.69
CA ALA A 227 18.84 -3.87 14.10
C ALA A 227 18.79 -3.46 12.60
N THR A 228 19.85 -3.77 11.87
CA THR A 228 19.95 -3.51 10.43
C THR A 228 19.96 -4.77 9.57
N GLU A 229 20.03 -5.95 10.19
CA GLU A 229 19.99 -7.25 9.51
C GLU A 229 19.11 -8.21 10.32
N TYR A 230 18.03 -8.67 9.68
CA TYR A 230 17.05 -9.60 10.22
C TYR A 230 17.13 -10.90 9.43
N THR A 231 17.46 -12.00 10.11
CA THR A 231 17.61 -13.32 9.49
C THR A 231 16.40 -14.19 9.77
N PHE A 232 15.94 -14.87 8.73
CA PHE A 232 14.82 -15.79 8.74
C PHE A 232 15.24 -17.12 8.13
N VAL A 233 14.76 -18.22 8.73
CA VAL A 233 15.07 -19.59 8.31
C VAL A 233 13.80 -20.33 7.94
N ARG A 234 13.90 -21.43 7.20
CA ARG A 234 12.75 -22.29 6.90
C ARG A 234 12.02 -22.71 8.16
N ASN A 235 10.71 -22.64 8.10
CA ASN A 235 9.84 -23.24 9.11
C ASN A 235 9.89 -24.77 9.01
N PRO A 236 10.36 -25.48 10.05
CA PRO A 236 10.47 -26.95 10.01
C PRO A 236 9.11 -27.66 10.02
N TYR A 237 8.02 -26.95 10.34
CA TYR A 237 6.66 -27.48 10.37
C TYR A 237 5.84 -27.03 9.15
N TYR A 238 6.47 -26.37 8.14
CA TYR A 238 5.73 -25.88 7.00
C TYR A 238 5.03 -27.03 6.26
N TRP A 239 3.73 -26.87 6.07
CA TRP A 239 2.86 -27.87 5.47
C TRP A 239 2.91 -27.93 3.93
N GLY A 240 3.42 -26.85 3.30
CA GLY A 240 3.52 -26.73 1.84
C GLY A 240 4.84 -27.24 1.29
N GLU A 241 5.13 -26.93 0.02
CA GLU A 241 6.40 -27.25 -0.63
C GLU A 241 7.52 -26.41 0.00
N ALA A 242 8.63 -27.05 0.33
CA ALA A 242 9.78 -26.36 0.91
C ALA A 242 10.36 -25.35 -0.12
N PRO A 243 10.59 -24.08 0.26
CA PRO A 243 11.21 -23.11 -0.63
C PRO A 243 12.65 -23.48 -0.99
N ASP A 244 13.17 -22.95 -2.11
CA ASP A 244 14.53 -23.22 -2.56
C ASP A 244 15.59 -22.67 -1.61
N ALA A 245 15.34 -21.46 -1.04
CA ALA A 245 16.26 -20.84 -0.11
C ALA A 245 16.10 -21.43 1.31
N ASP A 246 17.21 -21.81 1.95
CA ASP A 246 17.21 -22.29 3.34
C ASP A 246 16.96 -21.16 4.33
N SER A 247 17.41 -19.96 3.98
CA SER A 247 17.26 -18.74 4.77
C SER A 247 17.28 -17.48 3.89
N PHE A 248 16.79 -16.39 4.45
CA PHE A 248 17.01 -15.07 3.88
C PHE A 248 17.29 -14.03 4.97
N THR A 249 17.99 -12.97 4.59
CA THR A 249 18.27 -11.84 5.48
C THR A 249 17.76 -10.55 4.85
N VAL A 250 16.91 -9.82 5.58
CA VAL A 250 16.50 -8.46 5.22
C VAL A 250 17.56 -7.50 5.75
N ARG A 251 18.18 -6.75 4.86
CA ARG A 251 19.22 -5.75 5.17
C ARG A 251 18.70 -4.34 4.95
N ILE A 252 18.77 -3.53 6.00
CA ILE A 252 18.36 -2.12 5.94
C ILE A 252 19.54 -1.30 5.40
N ILE A 253 19.44 -0.88 4.13
CA ILE A 253 20.47 -0.14 3.40
C ILE A 253 19.80 1.07 2.74
N PRO A 254 19.63 2.20 3.43
CA PRO A 254 18.85 3.32 2.90
C PRO A 254 19.42 3.95 1.62
N GLU A 255 20.75 4.13 1.54
CA GLU A 255 21.36 4.98 0.51
C GLU A 255 22.27 4.25 -0.49
N THR A 256 22.82 3.09 -0.13
CA THR A 256 23.89 2.44 -0.93
C THR A 256 23.47 1.11 -1.57
N LYS A 257 22.18 0.89 -1.78
CA LYS A 257 21.63 -0.37 -2.33
C LYS A 257 22.21 -0.74 -3.69
N VAL A 258 22.37 0.24 -4.58
CA VAL A 258 22.98 0.03 -5.91
C VAL A 258 24.41 -0.50 -5.77
N SER A 259 25.20 0.10 -4.89
CA SER A 259 26.56 -0.36 -4.63
C SER A 259 26.60 -1.72 -3.95
N ALA A 260 25.73 -1.98 -2.99
CA ALA A 260 25.62 -3.27 -2.29
C ALA A 260 25.25 -4.40 -3.26
N MET A 261 24.33 -4.13 -4.19
CA MET A 261 23.95 -5.09 -5.22
C MET A 261 25.11 -5.41 -6.17
N LYS A 262 25.84 -4.38 -6.64
CA LYS A 262 27.03 -4.55 -7.51
C LYS A 262 28.20 -5.23 -6.79
N ALA A 263 28.33 -5.04 -5.49
CA ALA A 263 29.35 -5.71 -4.68
C ALA A 263 29.00 -7.16 -4.29
N GLY A 264 27.77 -7.62 -4.59
CA GLY A 264 27.27 -8.94 -4.17
C GLY A 264 26.94 -9.02 -2.67
N GLU A 265 26.77 -7.87 -2.00
CA GLU A 265 26.34 -7.77 -0.61
C GLU A 265 24.81 -7.91 -0.47
N ALA A 266 24.07 -7.66 -1.55
CA ALA A 266 22.66 -7.93 -1.70
C ALA A 266 22.43 -8.80 -2.94
N ASP A 267 21.48 -9.73 -2.84
CA ASP A 267 21.09 -10.64 -3.93
C ASP A 267 19.77 -10.24 -4.59
N PHE A 268 18.94 -9.45 -3.89
CA PHE A 268 17.59 -9.12 -4.34
C PHE A 268 17.16 -7.75 -3.79
N ILE A 269 16.50 -6.95 -4.63
CA ILE A 269 15.82 -5.71 -4.24
C ILE A 269 14.48 -5.68 -4.95
N ILE A 270 13.39 -5.53 -4.21
CA ILE A 270 12.10 -5.16 -4.78
C ILE A 270 12.07 -3.65 -4.97
N GLY A 271 11.61 -3.18 -6.14
CA GLY A 271 11.99 -1.87 -6.65
C GLY A 271 11.14 -0.70 -6.25
N SER A 272 9.82 -0.78 -6.41
CA SER A 272 8.98 0.44 -6.46
C SER A 272 9.12 1.40 -5.27
N GLU A 273 9.51 0.89 -4.08
CA GLU A 273 9.77 1.68 -2.88
C GLU A 273 11.27 1.77 -2.51
N ASN A 274 12.11 1.01 -3.19
CA ASN A 274 13.51 0.87 -2.82
C ASN A 274 14.50 1.39 -3.86
N LEU A 275 14.06 1.52 -5.12
CA LEU A 275 14.87 2.01 -6.24
C LEU A 275 14.08 3.04 -7.04
N ASP A 276 14.72 4.12 -7.41
CA ASP A 276 14.23 4.99 -8.48
C ASP A 276 14.47 4.37 -9.87
N ALA A 277 13.85 4.96 -10.90
CA ALA A 277 13.94 4.45 -12.27
C ALA A 277 15.39 4.42 -12.80
N ALA A 278 16.21 5.41 -12.47
CA ALA A 278 17.60 5.50 -12.91
C ALA A 278 18.44 4.38 -12.26
N SER A 279 18.26 4.14 -10.98
CA SER A 279 18.93 3.04 -10.23
C SER A 279 18.52 1.67 -10.77
N TYR A 280 17.23 1.47 -11.08
CA TYR A 280 16.76 0.24 -11.72
C TYR A 280 17.42 0.02 -13.08
N LEU A 281 17.43 1.04 -13.94
CA LEU A 281 18.07 0.95 -15.27
C LEU A 281 19.56 0.68 -15.17
N GLU A 282 20.26 1.34 -14.24
CA GLU A 282 21.68 1.11 -13.99
C GLU A 282 21.97 -0.35 -13.58
N LEU A 283 21.17 -0.88 -12.65
CA LEU A 283 21.33 -2.26 -12.18
C LEU A 283 20.93 -3.28 -13.23
N SER A 284 19.79 -3.09 -13.90
CA SER A 284 19.31 -4.04 -14.92
C SER A 284 20.24 -4.17 -16.14
N GLN A 285 21.12 -3.17 -16.37
CA GLN A 285 22.14 -3.19 -17.42
C GLN A 285 23.51 -3.68 -16.92
N SER A 286 23.65 -3.97 -15.62
CA SER A 286 24.90 -4.42 -15.02
C SER A 286 25.11 -5.93 -15.22
N GLU A 287 26.36 -6.34 -15.46
CA GLU A 287 26.71 -7.77 -15.60
C GLU A 287 26.39 -8.54 -14.33
N GLY A 288 25.77 -9.71 -14.46
CA GLY A 288 25.41 -10.57 -13.35
C GLY A 288 24.14 -10.13 -12.60
N ILE A 289 23.43 -9.10 -13.07
CA ILE A 289 22.17 -8.64 -12.49
C ILE A 289 21.04 -8.73 -13.53
N THR A 290 19.88 -9.19 -13.12
CA THR A 290 18.66 -9.20 -13.93
C THR A 290 17.66 -8.23 -13.32
N GLY A 291 17.02 -7.40 -14.15
CA GLY A 291 15.87 -6.59 -13.81
C GLY A 291 14.60 -7.15 -14.45
N GLU A 292 13.52 -7.23 -13.72
CA GLU A 292 12.19 -7.62 -14.22
C GLU A 292 11.14 -6.63 -13.75
N VAL A 293 10.09 -6.44 -14.56
CA VAL A 293 8.94 -5.58 -14.28
C VAL A 293 7.70 -6.45 -14.30
N SER A 294 6.77 -6.22 -13.38
CA SER A 294 5.49 -6.94 -13.35
C SER A 294 4.65 -6.62 -14.58
N ASP A 295 3.81 -7.54 -14.96
CA ASP A 295 2.83 -7.40 -16.03
C ASP A 295 1.45 -6.91 -15.54
N PHE A 296 1.37 -6.49 -14.27
CA PHE A 296 0.17 -5.95 -13.66
C PHE A 296 0.43 -4.54 -13.08
N ASP A 297 -0.62 -3.74 -13.06
CA ASP A 297 -0.67 -2.42 -12.45
C ASP A 297 -1.26 -2.51 -11.03
N PHE A 298 -0.78 -1.73 -10.07
CA PHE A 298 -1.26 -1.89 -8.69
C PHE A 298 -1.67 -0.60 -7.96
N VAL A 299 -1.06 0.53 -8.27
CA VAL A 299 -1.37 1.81 -7.64
C VAL A 299 -1.55 2.85 -8.73
N THR A 300 -2.56 3.70 -8.62
CA THR A 300 -2.74 4.86 -9.49
C THR A 300 -2.12 6.09 -8.85
N GLU A 301 -1.14 6.68 -9.50
CA GLU A 301 -0.67 8.03 -9.19
C GLU A 301 -1.62 9.03 -9.82
N PHE A 302 -2.04 10.04 -9.07
CA PHE A 302 -3.01 11.02 -9.54
C PHE A 302 -2.69 12.44 -9.08
N LEU A 303 -3.25 13.40 -9.79
CA LEU A 303 -3.37 14.80 -9.37
C LEU A 303 -4.83 15.03 -8.96
N ALA A 304 -5.07 15.44 -7.71
CA ALA A 304 -6.38 15.79 -7.23
C ALA A 304 -6.52 17.31 -7.12
N LEU A 305 -7.67 17.81 -7.53
CA LEU A 305 -8.02 19.22 -7.60
C LEU A 305 -9.09 19.54 -6.56
N ASN A 306 -8.89 20.58 -5.77
CA ASN A 306 -9.90 21.04 -4.82
C ASN A 306 -10.90 21.97 -5.51
N ASP A 307 -12.08 21.46 -5.86
CA ASP A 307 -13.12 22.21 -6.58
C ASP A 307 -13.86 23.25 -5.70
N ASP A 308 -13.51 23.43 -4.42
CA ASP A 308 -13.93 24.61 -3.62
C ASP A 308 -13.08 25.84 -3.92
N LYS A 309 -11.96 25.69 -4.63
CA LYS A 309 -11.07 26.80 -4.95
C LYS A 309 -11.54 27.56 -6.18
N PRO A 310 -11.47 28.90 -6.16
CA PRO A 310 -11.87 29.73 -7.30
C PRO A 310 -11.15 29.33 -8.59
N GLY A 311 -11.92 29.10 -9.64
CA GLY A 311 -11.43 28.61 -10.94
C GLY A 311 -11.42 27.09 -11.03
N LEU A 312 -11.04 26.35 -9.98
CA LEU A 312 -11.18 24.89 -9.94
C LEU A 312 -12.64 24.43 -9.73
N ASP A 313 -13.54 25.31 -9.33
CA ASP A 313 -14.99 25.10 -9.35
C ASP A 313 -15.58 25.02 -10.78
N ASP A 314 -14.87 25.55 -11.78
CA ASP A 314 -15.24 25.44 -13.21
C ASP A 314 -14.73 24.09 -13.77
N ILE A 315 -15.67 23.21 -14.14
CA ILE A 315 -15.33 21.90 -14.73
C ILE A 315 -14.48 22.03 -16.01
N ASN A 316 -14.64 23.13 -16.77
CA ASN A 316 -13.86 23.35 -17.99
C ASN A 316 -12.38 23.58 -17.67
N VAL A 317 -12.08 24.23 -16.53
CA VAL A 317 -10.69 24.40 -16.06
C VAL A 317 -10.10 23.05 -15.67
N ARG A 318 -10.81 22.26 -14.88
CA ARG A 318 -10.34 20.93 -14.46
C ARG A 318 -10.14 19.99 -15.66
N THR A 319 -11.10 19.99 -16.60
CA THR A 319 -10.99 19.19 -17.83
C THR A 319 -9.83 19.65 -18.71
N ALA A 320 -9.60 20.96 -18.84
CA ALA A 320 -8.46 21.50 -19.58
C ALA A 320 -7.13 21.08 -18.95
N ILE A 321 -7.01 21.12 -17.61
CA ILE A 321 -5.85 20.60 -16.89
C ILE A 321 -5.65 19.11 -17.22
N GLN A 322 -6.69 18.30 -17.14
CA GLN A 322 -6.60 16.86 -17.46
C GLN A 322 -6.17 16.61 -18.91
N MET A 323 -6.73 17.34 -19.86
CA MET A 323 -6.40 17.21 -21.28
C MET A 323 -5.01 17.73 -21.65
N SER A 324 -4.41 18.58 -20.81
CA SER A 324 -3.06 19.11 -21.04
C SER A 324 -1.93 18.16 -20.65
N LEU A 325 -2.22 17.10 -19.88
CA LEU A 325 -1.21 16.19 -19.33
C LEU A 325 -0.96 14.99 -20.26
N ASP A 326 0.22 14.95 -20.88
CA ASP A 326 0.68 13.82 -21.70
C ASP A 326 1.21 12.69 -20.80
N LYS A 327 0.31 11.81 -20.39
CA LYS A 327 0.59 10.68 -19.51
C LYS A 327 1.58 9.69 -20.12
N THR A 328 1.56 9.54 -21.46
CA THR A 328 2.51 8.67 -22.16
C THR A 328 3.91 9.25 -22.10
N ALA A 329 4.05 10.56 -22.35
CA ALA A 329 5.35 11.22 -22.22
C ALA A 329 5.90 11.16 -20.79
N VAL A 330 5.04 11.25 -19.77
CA VAL A 330 5.41 11.09 -18.35
C VAL A 330 5.92 9.67 -18.09
N ALA A 331 5.17 8.64 -18.51
CA ALA A 331 5.55 7.25 -18.30
C ALA A 331 6.89 6.89 -18.99
N GLU A 332 7.07 7.36 -20.24
CA GLU A 332 8.26 7.03 -21.02
C GLU A 332 9.49 7.86 -20.64
N ASN A 333 9.34 9.19 -20.45
CA ASN A 333 10.49 10.08 -20.30
C ASN A 333 10.88 10.38 -18.85
N ILE A 334 9.91 10.39 -17.93
CA ILE A 334 10.17 10.61 -16.50
C ILE A 334 10.42 9.28 -15.80
N TYR A 335 9.55 8.30 -16.04
CA TYR A 335 9.63 7.02 -15.36
C TYR A 335 10.29 5.89 -16.18
N SER A 336 10.86 6.22 -17.36
CA SER A 336 11.64 5.28 -18.17
C SER A 336 10.89 3.97 -18.51
N GLY A 337 9.58 4.01 -18.65
CA GLY A 337 8.72 2.86 -18.93
C GLY A 337 8.37 2.01 -17.70
N LEU A 338 8.72 2.44 -16.47
CA LEU A 338 8.33 1.77 -15.21
C LEU A 338 6.96 2.21 -14.70
N ARG A 339 6.17 2.83 -15.55
CA ARG A 339 4.79 3.26 -15.30
C ARG A 339 3.96 3.02 -16.54
N THR A 340 2.68 2.70 -16.35
CA THR A 340 1.70 2.60 -17.43
C THR A 340 0.79 3.82 -17.38
N PRO A 341 0.52 4.51 -18.51
CA PRO A 341 -0.43 5.63 -18.53
C PRO A 341 -1.80 5.20 -17.99
N ALA A 342 -2.32 5.91 -16.98
CA ALA A 342 -3.59 5.56 -16.36
C ALA A 342 -4.77 6.25 -17.07
N ASP A 343 -5.77 5.48 -17.43
CA ASP A 343 -7.04 5.95 -18.02
C ASP A 343 -8.19 5.96 -17.01
N SER A 344 -7.97 5.44 -15.81
CA SER A 344 -8.91 5.45 -14.69
C SER A 344 -8.18 5.60 -13.36
N VAL A 345 -8.92 6.03 -12.34
CA VAL A 345 -8.41 6.13 -10.96
C VAL A 345 -8.15 4.77 -10.30
N MET A 346 -8.62 3.68 -10.92
CA MET A 346 -8.34 2.30 -10.51
C MET A 346 -7.88 1.48 -11.72
N PRO A 347 -6.82 0.67 -11.59
CA PRO A 347 -6.41 -0.25 -12.65
C PRO A 347 -7.49 -1.25 -13.01
N SER A 348 -7.59 -1.60 -14.30
CA SER A 348 -8.57 -2.58 -14.80
C SER A 348 -8.29 -4.01 -14.31
N ASP A 349 -7.10 -4.27 -13.81
CA ASP A 349 -6.68 -5.56 -13.25
C ASP A 349 -7.25 -5.82 -11.86
N MET A 350 -7.72 -4.77 -11.19
CA MET A 350 -8.39 -4.92 -9.91
C MET A 350 -9.72 -5.69 -10.05
N PRO A 351 -10.11 -6.45 -9.02
CA PRO A 351 -11.37 -7.18 -9.02
C PRO A 351 -12.56 -6.27 -9.37
N LEU A 352 -13.41 -6.73 -10.30
CA LEU A 352 -14.62 -6.03 -10.75
C LEU A 352 -14.39 -4.62 -11.37
N CYS A 353 -13.16 -4.31 -11.78
CA CYS A 353 -12.80 -3.02 -12.40
C CYS A 353 -12.78 -3.03 -13.93
N LYS A 354 -13.20 -4.11 -14.60
CA LYS A 354 -13.26 -4.16 -16.07
C LYS A 354 -14.49 -3.41 -16.58
N TYR A 355 -14.27 -2.21 -17.12
CA TYR A 355 -15.30 -1.36 -17.70
C TYR A 355 -14.70 -0.41 -18.75
N ASP A 356 -15.56 0.13 -19.63
CA ASP A 356 -15.15 1.16 -20.57
C ASP A 356 -14.94 2.49 -19.84
N THR A 357 -13.71 2.98 -19.84
CA THR A 357 -13.37 4.25 -19.19
C THR A 357 -13.85 5.45 -20.02
N LYS A 358 -14.25 6.49 -19.32
CA LYS A 358 -14.68 7.79 -19.90
C LYS A 358 -13.77 8.90 -19.38
N THR A 359 -12.50 8.80 -19.70
CA THR A 359 -11.50 9.80 -19.32
C THR A 359 -11.20 10.71 -20.48
N PRO A 360 -11.21 12.06 -20.32
CA PRO A 360 -10.71 12.96 -21.33
C PRO A 360 -9.26 12.64 -21.69
N GLY A 361 -9.01 12.36 -22.96
CA GLY A 361 -7.67 12.05 -23.48
C GLY A 361 -6.79 13.28 -23.58
N TYR A 362 -5.48 13.07 -23.69
CA TYR A 362 -4.52 14.15 -23.96
C TYR A 362 -4.82 14.87 -25.27
N ASN A 363 -5.02 16.18 -25.18
CA ASN A 363 -5.16 17.10 -26.31
C ASN A 363 -4.91 18.53 -25.85
N PHE A 364 -3.67 18.98 -25.92
CA PHE A 364 -3.27 20.29 -25.43
C PHE A 364 -3.95 21.44 -26.16
N ASP A 365 -4.09 21.36 -27.50
CA ASP A 365 -4.73 22.41 -28.29
C ASP A 365 -6.23 22.57 -27.93
N GLU A 366 -6.92 21.46 -27.70
CA GLU A 366 -8.33 21.51 -27.27
C GLU A 366 -8.45 21.99 -25.82
N ALA A 367 -7.48 21.70 -24.94
CA ALA A 367 -7.43 22.23 -23.58
C ALA A 367 -7.34 23.77 -23.60
N VAL A 368 -6.45 24.35 -24.43
CA VAL A 368 -6.32 25.79 -24.63
C VAL A 368 -7.64 26.38 -25.10
N LYS A 369 -8.22 25.78 -26.13
CA LYS A 369 -9.50 26.24 -26.68
C LYS A 369 -10.65 26.16 -25.69
N LEU A 370 -10.71 25.11 -24.87
CA LEU A 370 -11.74 24.93 -23.83
C LEU A 370 -11.69 26.08 -22.81
N LEU A 371 -10.50 26.52 -22.41
CA LEU A 371 -10.34 27.67 -21.51
C LEU A 371 -10.78 28.97 -22.18
N GLU A 372 -10.42 29.19 -23.46
CA GLU A 372 -10.82 30.37 -24.23
C GLU A 372 -12.34 30.42 -24.41
N ASP A 373 -12.95 29.33 -24.84
CA ASP A 373 -14.41 29.20 -25.03
C ASP A 373 -15.17 29.42 -23.70
N SER A 374 -14.53 29.11 -22.58
CA SER A 374 -15.05 29.31 -21.21
C SER A 374 -14.72 30.72 -20.66
N SER A 375 -14.15 31.60 -21.48
CA SER A 375 -13.76 32.97 -21.12
C SER A 375 -12.63 33.08 -20.07
N TRP A 376 -11.78 32.07 -19.97
CA TRP A 376 -10.52 32.12 -19.23
C TRP A 376 -9.42 32.62 -20.20
N THR A 377 -9.01 33.88 -20.05
CA THR A 377 -8.03 34.52 -20.95
C THR A 377 -7.02 35.29 -20.14
N ASP A 378 -5.81 35.48 -20.68
CA ASP A 378 -4.81 36.37 -20.08
C ASP A 378 -5.19 37.82 -20.46
N SER A 379 -5.92 38.49 -19.57
CA SER A 379 -6.52 39.81 -19.87
C SER A 379 -5.52 40.96 -19.67
N ASP A 380 -4.48 40.81 -18.89
CA ASP A 380 -3.48 41.82 -18.56
C ASP A 380 -2.10 41.56 -19.16
N GLY A 381 -1.88 40.38 -19.76
CA GLY A 381 -0.65 40.01 -20.44
C GLY A 381 0.45 39.53 -19.49
N ASN A 382 0.10 39.07 -18.27
CA ASN A 382 1.05 38.57 -17.27
C ASN A 382 1.43 37.09 -17.47
N GLY A 383 0.78 36.39 -18.41
CA GLY A 383 1.00 34.99 -18.72
C GLY A 383 0.10 34.04 -17.92
N VAL A 384 -0.78 34.57 -17.06
CA VAL A 384 -1.74 33.80 -16.27
C VAL A 384 -3.15 34.12 -16.74
N ARG A 385 -3.95 33.10 -16.99
CA ARG A 385 -5.36 33.31 -17.39
C ARG A 385 -6.19 33.77 -16.21
N ASP A 386 -7.09 34.69 -16.50
CA ASP A 386 -8.04 35.23 -15.52
C ASP A 386 -9.47 35.28 -16.07
N LYS A 387 -10.43 35.33 -15.14
CA LYS A 387 -11.86 35.53 -15.43
C LYS A 387 -12.51 36.25 -14.27
N ASN A 388 -13.12 37.42 -14.52
CA ASN A 388 -13.78 38.23 -13.50
C ASN A 388 -12.89 38.62 -12.32
N GLY A 389 -11.59 38.75 -12.52
CA GLY A 389 -10.61 39.09 -11.48
C GLY A 389 -10.10 37.89 -10.66
N THR A 390 -10.42 36.67 -11.06
CA THR A 390 -9.85 35.45 -10.51
C THR A 390 -8.78 34.96 -11.47
N GLU A 391 -7.54 34.84 -11.00
CA GLU A 391 -6.42 34.25 -11.75
C GLU A 391 -6.34 32.73 -11.49
N LEU A 392 -5.88 31.98 -12.50
CA LEU A 392 -5.58 30.55 -12.38
C LEU A 392 -4.16 30.38 -11.78
N SER A 393 -4.05 30.55 -10.47
CA SER A 393 -2.79 30.43 -9.72
C SER A 393 -3.01 29.53 -8.51
N TYR A 394 -2.30 28.38 -8.46
CA TYR A 394 -2.52 27.33 -7.49
C TYR A 394 -1.22 26.81 -6.90
N THR A 395 -1.34 26.11 -5.77
CA THR A 395 -0.25 25.39 -5.12
C THR A 395 -0.48 23.89 -5.21
N ILE A 396 0.51 23.13 -5.68
CA ILE A 396 0.52 21.67 -5.57
C ILE A 396 1.22 21.29 -4.26
N THR A 397 0.47 20.70 -3.33
CA THR A 397 0.97 20.12 -2.07
C THR A 397 1.23 18.64 -2.28
N TYR A 398 2.41 18.14 -1.89
CA TYR A 398 2.79 16.74 -2.10
C TYR A 398 3.81 16.24 -1.06
N PRO A 399 3.93 14.90 -0.84
CA PRO A 399 4.91 14.35 0.08
C PRO A 399 6.35 14.55 -0.44
N ALA A 400 7.22 15.12 0.40
CA ALA A 400 8.64 15.36 0.09
C ALA A 400 9.47 14.06 0.20
N THR A 401 9.08 13.02 -0.54
CA THR A 401 9.76 11.71 -0.57
C THR A 401 10.76 11.57 -1.72
N GLY A 402 10.84 12.56 -2.60
CA GLY A 402 11.63 12.52 -3.84
C GLY A 402 10.92 11.85 -5.02
N VAL A 403 9.88 11.06 -4.76
CA VAL A 403 9.16 10.28 -5.80
C VAL A 403 8.39 11.20 -6.76
N TYR A 404 7.92 12.36 -6.28
CA TYR A 404 7.07 13.26 -7.05
C TYR A 404 7.81 14.42 -7.70
N ASP A 405 9.07 14.70 -7.34
CA ASP A 405 9.76 15.94 -7.72
C ASP A 405 9.82 16.15 -9.23
N ASP A 406 10.18 15.14 -10.00
CA ASP A 406 10.32 15.25 -11.46
C ASP A 406 8.95 15.44 -12.15
N VAL A 407 7.91 14.75 -11.70
CA VAL A 407 6.58 14.89 -12.27
C VAL A 407 5.93 16.22 -11.89
N ILE A 408 6.24 16.78 -10.72
CA ILE A 408 5.78 18.11 -10.31
C ILE A 408 6.39 19.20 -11.20
N LEU A 409 7.67 19.08 -11.57
CA LEU A 409 8.31 19.99 -12.53
C LEU A 409 7.62 19.92 -13.90
N TYR A 410 7.26 18.74 -14.37
CA TYR A 410 6.49 18.57 -15.59
C TYR A 410 5.12 19.25 -15.49
N TYR A 411 4.40 19.12 -14.37
CA TYR A 411 3.11 19.79 -14.18
C TYR A 411 3.26 21.31 -14.17
N GLN A 412 4.26 21.85 -13.49
CA GLN A 412 4.52 23.29 -13.49
C GLN A 412 4.74 23.83 -14.92
N GLN A 413 5.57 23.15 -15.70
CA GLN A 413 5.85 23.58 -17.07
C GLN A 413 4.60 23.49 -17.95
N THR A 414 3.91 22.35 -17.95
CA THR A 414 2.72 22.12 -18.76
C THR A 414 1.59 23.11 -18.42
N MET A 415 1.36 23.35 -17.13
CA MET A 415 0.32 24.29 -16.70
C MET A 415 0.70 25.73 -16.99
N GLN A 416 1.98 26.10 -16.91
CA GLN A 416 2.44 27.41 -17.35
C GLN A 416 2.18 27.65 -18.85
N GLU A 417 2.42 26.64 -19.68
CA GLU A 417 2.10 26.72 -21.13
C GLU A 417 0.59 26.84 -21.37
N LEU A 418 -0.23 26.26 -20.48
CA LEU A 418 -1.69 26.39 -20.50
C LEU A 418 -2.18 27.75 -19.97
N GLY A 419 -1.29 28.55 -19.36
CA GLY A 419 -1.61 29.83 -18.73
C GLY A 419 -2.11 29.71 -17.29
N ILE A 420 -1.64 28.69 -16.56
CA ILE A 420 -1.95 28.43 -15.15
C ILE A 420 -0.63 28.50 -14.35
N GLU A 421 -0.57 29.37 -13.34
CA GLU A 421 0.59 29.45 -12.45
C GLU A 421 0.54 28.33 -11.41
N ILE A 422 1.64 27.59 -11.27
CA ILE A 422 1.78 26.54 -10.24
C ILE A 422 2.93 26.85 -9.30
N LYS A 423 2.63 26.88 -8.01
CA LYS A 423 3.58 26.89 -6.88
C LYS A 423 3.67 25.50 -6.28
N THR A 424 4.76 25.16 -5.63
CA THR A 424 5.00 23.85 -5.03
C THR A 424 5.10 23.96 -3.51
N ASP A 425 4.56 22.97 -2.81
CA ASP A 425 4.56 22.86 -1.35
C ASP A 425 4.89 21.41 -0.94
N PRO A 426 6.20 21.03 -1.02
CA PRO A 426 6.65 19.73 -0.55
C PRO A 426 6.63 19.65 0.98
N LEU A 427 5.98 18.66 1.54
CA LEU A 427 5.82 18.49 2.99
C LEU A 427 6.34 17.12 3.46
N ASP A 428 6.80 17.04 4.70
CA ASP A 428 6.99 15.74 5.33
C ASP A 428 5.65 14.98 5.40
N LEU A 429 5.74 13.65 5.41
CA LEU A 429 4.57 12.80 5.22
C LEU A 429 3.45 13.05 6.24
N MET A 430 3.79 13.27 7.51
CA MET A 430 2.79 13.48 8.56
C MET A 430 2.12 14.85 8.43
N THR A 431 2.89 15.90 8.13
CA THR A 431 2.36 17.24 7.85
C THR A 431 1.49 17.23 6.60
N PHE A 432 1.90 16.48 5.57
CA PHE A 432 1.11 16.28 4.36
C PHE A 432 -0.24 15.64 4.68
N PHE A 433 -0.28 14.54 5.42
CA PHE A 433 -1.53 13.87 5.79
C PHE A 433 -2.46 14.78 6.60
N ASP A 434 -1.91 15.51 7.56
CA ASP A 434 -2.73 16.43 8.37
C ASP A 434 -3.31 17.56 7.51
N LYS A 435 -2.49 18.21 6.68
CA LYS A 435 -2.91 19.33 5.83
C LYS A 435 -3.94 18.89 4.79
N VAL A 436 -3.67 17.81 4.06
CA VAL A 436 -4.50 17.37 2.93
C VAL A 436 -5.73 16.60 3.41
N PHE A 437 -5.56 15.57 4.24
CA PHE A 437 -6.66 14.65 4.58
C PHE A 437 -7.43 15.07 5.83
N SER A 438 -6.78 15.69 6.84
CA SER A 438 -7.48 16.12 8.06
C SER A 438 -8.08 17.51 7.92
N GLN A 439 -7.37 18.46 7.30
CA GLN A 439 -7.76 19.86 7.21
C GLN A 439 -8.41 20.22 5.87
N ALA A 440 -8.22 19.42 4.81
CA ALA A 440 -8.60 19.73 3.43
C ALA A 440 -8.05 21.09 2.94
N ASP A 441 -6.87 21.49 3.45
CA ASP A 441 -6.22 22.76 3.13
C ASP A 441 -5.20 22.60 2.01
N TYR A 442 -5.68 22.50 0.77
CA TYR A 442 -4.87 22.41 -0.44
C TYR A 442 -5.62 23.02 -1.63
N ASP A 443 -4.90 23.40 -2.69
CA ASP A 443 -5.49 23.75 -3.99
C ASP A 443 -5.46 22.53 -4.90
N MET A 444 -4.29 21.93 -5.06
CA MET A 444 -4.03 20.70 -5.78
C MET A 444 -3.13 19.79 -4.93
N THR A 445 -3.21 18.48 -5.11
CA THR A 445 -2.29 17.55 -4.48
C THR A 445 -1.93 16.40 -5.42
N ALA A 446 -0.64 16.06 -5.47
CA ALA A 446 -0.15 14.86 -6.14
C ALA A 446 0.03 13.75 -5.10
N TYR A 447 -0.64 12.64 -5.33
CA TYR A 447 -0.63 11.49 -4.43
C TYR A 447 -0.97 10.23 -5.22
N MET A 448 -1.33 9.15 -4.50
CA MET A 448 -1.65 7.87 -5.11
C MET A 448 -2.89 7.24 -4.46
N SER A 449 -3.53 6.32 -5.20
CA SER A 449 -4.61 5.50 -4.68
C SER A 449 -4.09 4.58 -3.57
N TYR A 450 -5.01 4.05 -2.76
CA TYR A 450 -4.64 3.16 -1.66
C TYR A 450 -4.05 1.85 -2.17
N TRP A 451 -3.04 1.34 -1.45
CA TRP A 451 -2.37 0.07 -1.75
C TRP A 451 -3.10 -1.12 -1.16
N PHE A 452 -4.00 -0.86 -0.20
CA PHE A 452 -4.56 -1.85 0.68
C PHE A 452 -6.02 -1.53 1.03
N PRO A 453 -6.88 -2.52 0.99
CA PRO A 453 -6.75 -3.78 0.28
C PRO A 453 -6.64 -3.57 -1.23
N TYR A 454 -6.10 -4.52 -1.98
CA TYR A 454 -6.07 -4.48 -3.46
C TYR A 454 -7.49 -4.72 -4.00
N ASP A 455 -8.33 -3.70 -3.86
CA ASP A 455 -9.76 -3.75 -4.08
C ASP A 455 -10.34 -2.34 -4.16
N PRO A 456 -11.21 -2.06 -5.13
CA PRO A 456 -11.83 -0.76 -5.28
C PRO A 456 -12.89 -0.42 -4.22
N TYR A 457 -13.32 -1.38 -3.41
CA TYR A 457 -14.40 -1.19 -2.44
C TYR A 457 -14.20 0.01 -1.53
N THR A 458 -13.08 0.05 -0.82
CA THR A 458 -12.78 1.12 0.13
C THR A 458 -12.68 2.48 -0.57
N PHE A 459 -12.05 2.52 -1.74
CA PHE A 459 -11.93 3.73 -2.54
C PHE A 459 -13.31 4.23 -2.98
N VAL A 460 -14.12 3.39 -3.60
CA VAL A 460 -15.46 3.76 -4.10
C VAL A 460 -16.42 4.09 -2.95
N ALA A 461 -16.37 3.33 -1.86
CA ALA A 461 -17.20 3.59 -0.69
C ALA A 461 -16.90 4.96 -0.05
N ASN A 462 -15.63 5.38 -0.11
CA ASN A 462 -15.19 6.69 0.41
C ASN A 462 -15.51 7.87 -0.53
N MET A 463 -15.96 7.63 -1.76
CA MET A 463 -16.38 8.70 -2.68
C MET A 463 -17.65 9.44 -2.23
N TYR A 464 -18.42 8.87 -1.33
CA TYR A 464 -19.60 9.53 -0.77
C TYR A 464 -19.53 9.54 0.77
N PRO A 465 -19.19 10.67 1.39
CA PRO A 465 -19.18 10.81 2.85
C PRO A 465 -20.62 10.85 3.33
N SER A 466 -21.15 9.73 3.80
CA SER A 466 -22.50 9.66 4.31
C SER A 466 -22.53 9.88 5.82
N THR A 467 -23.27 10.88 6.28
CA THR A 467 -23.62 11.07 7.70
C THR A 467 -24.67 10.06 8.17
N ASP A 468 -25.33 9.37 7.23
CA ASP A 468 -26.35 8.34 7.52
C ASP A 468 -25.70 6.96 7.77
N TYR A 469 -24.44 6.80 7.36
CA TYR A 469 -23.63 5.62 7.67
C TYR A 469 -22.68 6.00 8.81
N THR A 470 -23.16 5.86 10.03
CA THR A 470 -22.36 6.12 11.24
C THR A 470 -21.24 5.10 11.36
N SER A 471 -20.30 5.32 12.28
CA SER A 471 -19.20 4.37 12.55
C SER A 471 -19.66 2.94 12.84
N SER A 472 -20.88 2.77 13.32
CA SER A 472 -21.51 1.45 13.48
C SER A 472 -21.94 0.83 12.15
N ASP A 473 -22.14 1.65 11.12
CA ASP A 473 -22.49 1.20 9.76
C ASP A 473 -21.26 1.18 8.82
N GLY A 474 -20.12 1.62 9.31
CA GLY A 474 -18.81 1.24 8.81
C GLY A 474 -18.19 2.09 7.72
N ILE A 475 -18.59 3.38 7.48
CA ILE A 475 -17.89 4.19 6.50
C ILE A 475 -17.62 5.59 7.00
N TYR A 476 -16.34 5.88 7.02
CA TYR A 476 -15.83 7.23 7.05
C TYR A 476 -15.04 7.49 5.77
N SER A 477 -15.50 8.44 4.94
CA SER A 477 -14.56 9.14 4.10
C SER A 477 -13.92 10.24 4.94
N THR A 478 -12.64 10.10 5.18
CA THR A 478 -11.79 11.18 5.68
C THR A 478 -11.07 11.88 4.53
N ASP A 479 -11.23 11.35 3.31
CA ASP A 479 -10.56 11.86 2.13
C ASP A 479 -11.46 12.88 1.41
N PRO A 480 -11.18 14.19 1.54
CA PRO A 480 -12.00 15.23 0.93
C PRO A 480 -11.98 15.21 -0.61
N GLN A 481 -10.95 14.58 -1.22
CA GLN A 481 -10.84 14.44 -2.66
C GLN A 481 -11.84 13.41 -3.17
N LEU A 482 -11.92 12.25 -2.51
CA LEU A 482 -12.86 11.20 -2.86
C LEU A 482 -14.31 11.65 -2.67
N ALA A 483 -14.57 12.46 -1.65
CA ALA A 483 -15.91 13.00 -1.38
C ALA A 483 -16.49 13.82 -2.54
N LYS A 484 -15.63 14.35 -3.42
CA LYS A 484 -16.02 15.17 -4.55
C LYS A 484 -15.94 14.43 -5.89
N ALA A 485 -15.41 13.23 -5.91
CA ALA A 485 -15.23 12.45 -7.13
C ALA A 485 -16.54 12.09 -7.84
N LEU A 486 -17.67 12.07 -7.12
CA LEU A 486 -19.00 11.87 -7.68
C LEU A 486 -19.70 13.18 -8.12
N ALA A 487 -18.95 14.25 -8.37
CA ALA A 487 -19.47 15.59 -8.71
C ALA A 487 -20.33 15.65 -9.98
N THR A 488 -20.31 14.62 -10.83
CA THR A 488 -21.21 14.49 -11.99
C THR A 488 -22.59 13.94 -11.64
N MET A 489 -22.83 13.56 -10.39
CA MET A 489 -24.09 13.01 -9.88
C MET A 489 -24.73 13.98 -8.89
N THR A 490 -26.04 13.89 -8.73
CA THR A 490 -26.73 14.52 -7.60
C THR A 490 -26.43 13.74 -6.31
N ASP A 491 -26.57 14.41 -5.15
CA ASP A 491 -26.38 13.80 -3.84
C ASP A 491 -27.23 12.54 -3.64
N ASP A 492 -28.49 12.56 -4.09
CA ASP A 492 -29.40 11.41 -3.98
C ASP A 492 -28.94 10.23 -4.85
N GLU A 493 -28.45 10.50 -6.08
CA GLU A 493 -27.91 9.47 -6.98
C GLU A 493 -26.63 8.86 -6.41
N ALA A 494 -25.70 9.67 -5.93
CA ALA A 494 -24.46 9.22 -5.30
C ALA A 494 -24.75 8.37 -4.06
N LYS A 495 -25.66 8.82 -3.21
CA LYS A 495 -26.10 8.10 -2.01
C LYS A 495 -26.66 6.71 -2.33
N GLU A 496 -27.61 6.63 -3.26
CA GLU A 496 -28.22 5.34 -3.63
C GLU A 496 -27.22 4.42 -4.34
N LEU A 497 -26.29 4.98 -5.13
CA LEU A 497 -25.22 4.22 -5.77
C LEU A 497 -24.33 3.53 -4.72
N ILE A 498 -23.77 4.30 -3.80
CA ILE A 498 -22.86 3.79 -2.77
C ILE A 498 -23.57 2.84 -1.81
N LYS A 499 -24.83 3.11 -1.46
CA LYS A 499 -25.65 2.20 -0.67
C LYS A 499 -25.77 0.79 -1.29
N GLY A 500 -25.70 0.70 -2.62
CA GLY A 500 -25.68 -0.58 -3.32
C GLY A 500 -24.52 -1.48 -2.90
N LEU A 501 -23.36 -0.91 -2.54
CA LEU A 501 -22.20 -1.67 -2.04
C LEU A 501 -22.49 -2.43 -0.73
N TYR A 502 -23.52 -2.01 0.01
CA TYR A 502 -23.91 -2.60 1.28
C TYR A 502 -25.14 -3.50 1.19
N THR A 503 -25.80 -3.50 0.06
CA THR A 503 -27.08 -4.21 -0.10
C THR A 503 -27.03 -5.32 -1.13
N TYR A 504 -26.02 -5.33 -2.01
CA TYR A 504 -25.86 -6.33 -3.06
C TYR A 504 -24.78 -7.34 -2.69
N ASP A 505 -25.03 -8.60 -3.01
CA ASP A 505 -24.12 -9.75 -2.98
C ASP A 505 -23.79 -10.28 -4.38
N ASP A 506 -24.19 -9.55 -5.42
CA ASP A 506 -24.06 -9.92 -6.83
C ASP A 506 -22.92 -9.11 -7.46
N ASN A 507 -21.84 -9.82 -7.87
CA ASN A 507 -20.67 -9.22 -8.51
C ASN A 507 -21.00 -8.35 -9.72
N ALA A 508 -22.04 -8.71 -10.51
CA ALA A 508 -22.43 -7.92 -11.67
C ALA A 508 -23.00 -6.55 -11.25
N LYS A 509 -23.77 -6.51 -10.18
CA LYS A 509 -24.28 -5.24 -9.62
C LYS A 509 -23.18 -4.41 -8.98
N ILE A 510 -22.23 -5.03 -8.28
CA ILE A 510 -21.08 -4.34 -7.71
C ILE A 510 -20.21 -3.75 -8.83
N GLN A 511 -19.95 -4.53 -9.89
CA GLN A 511 -19.24 -4.02 -11.07
C GLN A 511 -19.95 -2.84 -11.73
N GLU A 512 -21.29 -2.84 -11.78
CA GLU A 512 -22.08 -1.71 -12.27
C GLU A 512 -21.89 -0.47 -11.40
N ILE A 513 -21.85 -0.63 -10.07
CA ILE A 513 -21.58 0.48 -9.14
C ILE A 513 -20.18 1.03 -9.38
N TYR A 514 -19.16 0.17 -9.45
CA TYR A 514 -17.79 0.60 -9.73
C TYR A 514 -17.70 1.33 -11.07
N THR A 515 -18.31 0.79 -12.12
CA THR A 515 -18.33 1.43 -13.44
C THR A 515 -18.89 2.85 -13.38
N LYS A 516 -20.00 3.06 -12.68
CA LYS A 516 -20.65 4.36 -12.55
C LYS A 516 -19.81 5.33 -11.69
N ALA A 517 -19.34 4.86 -10.53
CA ALA A 517 -18.59 5.69 -9.60
C ALA A 517 -17.24 6.12 -10.20
N LEU A 518 -16.47 5.18 -10.76
CA LEU A 518 -15.15 5.44 -11.31
C LEU A 518 -15.24 6.29 -12.60
N ASN A 519 -16.27 6.08 -13.45
CA ASN A 519 -16.49 6.98 -14.59
C ASN A 519 -16.90 8.38 -14.15
N SER A 520 -17.71 8.52 -13.09
CA SER A 520 -18.03 9.85 -12.54
C SER A 520 -16.77 10.57 -12.03
N ALA A 521 -15.89 9.85 -11.35
CA ALA A 521 -14.60 10.39 -10.91
C ALA A 521 -13.76 10.88 -12.10
N ASN A 522 -13.63 10.06 -13.14
CA ASN A 522 -12.89 10.41 -14.35
C ASN A 522 -13.50 11.61 -15.08
N GLU A 523 -14.83 11.65 -15.25
CA GLU A 523 -15.56 12.74 -15.95
C GLU A 523 -15.56 14.04 -15.14
N SER A 524 -15.50 13.98 -13.80
CA SER A 524 -15.47 15.18 -12.95
C SER A 524 -14.15 15.93 -13.04
N SER A 525 -13.07 15.26 -13.45
CA SER A 525 -11.69 15.76 -13.43
C SER A 525 -11.26 16.34 -12.07
N VAL A 526 -11.90 15.89 -10.98
CA VAL A 526 -11.47 16.22 -9.60
C VAL A 526 -10.27 15.37 -9.24
N ILE A 527 -10.27 14.09 -9.65
CA ILE A 527 -9.12 13.20 -9.53
C ILE A 527 -8.67 12.86 -10.95
N ILE A 528 -7.48 13.30 -11.32
CA ILE A 528 -6.89 13.10 -12.63
C ILE A 528 -5.92 11.93 -12.54
N PRO A 529 -6.26 10.72 -13.03
CA PRO A 529 -5.33 9.61 -13.06
C PRO A 529 -4.17 9.91 -14.01
N LEU A 530 -2.96 9.61 -13.61
CA LEU A 530 -1.74 9.92 -14.36
C LEU A 530 -1.06 8.66 -14.85
N ASN A 531 -0.62 7.83 -13.93
CA ASN A 531 0.08 6.60 -14.24
C ASN A 531 -0.33 5.50 -13.25
N TYR A 532 -0.33 4.27 -13.72
CA TYR A 532 -0.29 3.08 -12.87
C TYR A 532 1.15 2.73 -12.56
N ARG A 533 1.40 2.31 -11.32
CA ARG A 533 2.71 1.80 -10.91
C ARG A 533 2.79 0.31 -11.22
N ASN A 534 3.87 -0.08 -11.89
CA ASN A 534 4.28 -1.47 -12.00
C ASN A 534 5.26 -1.80 -10.88
N GLU A 535 5.22 -3.02 -10.38
CA GLU A 535 6.28 -3.51 -9.50
C GLU A 535 7.48 -3.94 -10.35
N TYR A 536 8.69 -3.78 -9.81
CA TYR A 536 9.89 -4.24 -10.47
C TYR A 536 10.91 -4.75 -9.45
N VAL A 537 11.77 -5.63 -9.90
CA VAL A 537 12.82 -6.23 -9.07
C VAL A 537 14.15 -6.22 -9.80
N VAL A 538 15.22 -6.20 -9.02
CA VAL A 538 16.56 -6.54 -9.53
C VAL A 538 17.15 -7.64 -8.66
N TYR A 539 17.81 -8.59 -9.27
CA TYR A 539 18.41 -9.69 -8.55
C TYR A 539 19.71 -10.20 -9.19
N ASN A 540 20.54 -10.82 -8.34
CA ASN A 540 21.78 -11.47 -8.71
C ASN A 540 21.48 -12.71 -9.57
N SER A 541 21.68 -12.59 -10.89
CA SER A 541 21.39 -13.66 -11.85
C SER A 541 22.38 -14.82 -11.81
N GLU A 542 23.50 -14.72 -11.09
CA GLU A 542 24.39 -15.87 -10.86
C GLU A 542 23.84 -16.81 -9.80
N LYS A 543 23.00 -16.31 -8.88
CA LYS A 543 22.46 -17.03 -7.75
C LYS A 543 20.96 -17.35 -7.92
N ILE A 544 20.19 -16.39 -8.42
CA ILE A 544 18.74 -16.50 -8.60
C ILE A 544 18.46 -16.84 -10.06
N ALA A 545 17.66 -17.88 -10.29
CA ALA A 545 17.24 -18.31 -11.61
C ALA A 545 16.01 -17.53 -12.12
N SER A 546 15.04 -17.27 -11.23
CA SER A 546 13.81 -16.51 -11.53
C SER A 546 13.11 -16.06 -10.27
N TYR A 547 12.25 -15.07 -10.42
CA TYR A 547 11.28 -14.64 -9.42
C TYR A 547 9.88 -14.58 -10.05
N THR A 548 8.85 -14.88 -9.27
CA THR A 548 7.46 -14.68 -9.66
C THR A 548 6.85 -13.64 -8.74
N PHE A 549 6.36 -12.56 -9.32
CA PHE A 549 5.68 -11.51 -8.56
C PHE A 549 4.46 -12.06 -7.82
N ASN A 550 4.23 -11.54 -6.62
CA ASN A 550 2.98 -11.79 -5.91
C ASN A 550 1.84 -11.06 -6.63
N SER A 551 0.67 -11.67 -6.72
CA SER A 551 -0.52 -10.99 -7.28
C SER A 551 -1.07 -9.88 -6.38
N ILE A 552 -0.67 -9.85 -5.10
CA ILE A 552 -0.91 -8.72 -4.21
C ILE A 552 0.33 -7.84 -4.25
N PRO A 553 0.20 -6.57 -4.64
CA PRO A 553 1.32 -5.64 -4.74
C PRO A 553 2.09 -5.49 -3.43
N ASN A 554 3.37 -5.13 -3.56
CA ASN A 554 4.28 -4.90 -2.45
C ASN A 554 4.60 -6.14 -1.58
N HIS A 555 4.17 -7.33 -1.96
CA HIS A 555 4.52 -8.55 -1.23
C HIS A 555 5.74 -9.23 -1.84
N VAL A 556 6.80 -9.39 -1.06
CA VAL A 556 7.97 -10.20 -1.42
C VAL A 556 7.71 -11.64 -1.02
N ASP A 557 7.44 -12.50 -1.99
CA ASP A 557 7.32 -13.93 -1.76
C ASP A 557 8.69 -14.59 -1.94
N VAL A 558 9.40 -14.78 -0.83
CA VAL A 558 10.74 -15.42 -0.87
C VAL A 558 10.66 -16.87 -1.33
N ALA A 559 9.54 -17.55 -1.09
CA ALA A 559 9.32 -18.91 -1.56
C ALA A 559 9.14 -18.99 -3.10
N ALA A 560 8.78 -17.87 -3.75
CA ALA A 560 8.69 -17.77 -5.21
C ALA A 560 10.05 -17.52 -5.88
N ILE A 561 11.10 -17.22 -5.13
CA ILE A 561 12.46 -17.09 -5.64
C ILE A 561 13.02 -18.49 -5.95
N LYS A 562 13.40 -18.74 -7.20
CA LYS A 562 14.07 -19.98 -7.61
C LYS A 562 15.57 -19.78 -7.69
N LEU A 563 16.33 -20.65 -7.04
CA LEU A 563 17.79 -20.62 -7.03
C LEU A 563 18.37 -21.50 -8.14
N LYS A 564 19.60 -21.17 -8.56
CA LYS A 564 20.37 -21.96 -9.53
C LYS A 564 20.98 -23.22 -8.94
#